data_a46c3f55dbece4559674e4912745265e
#
_entry.id   a46c3f55dbece4559674e4912745265e
#
_cell.length_a   1.000
_cell.length_b   1.000
_cell.length_c   1.000
_cell.angle_alpha   90.00
_cell.angle_beta   90.00
_cell.angle_gamma   90.00
#
_symmetry.space_group_name_H-M   'P 1'
#
loop_
_entity.id
_entity.type
_entity.pdbx_description
1 polymer ?
#
loop_
_entity_poly.entity_id
_entity_poly.type
_entity_poly.pdbx_seq_one_letter_code
_entity_poly.pdbx_strand_id
1 'polypeptide(L)'
;MTVTPQRRTELLRGVLDLCLLAVVLDEPAYGYEMTRRLRERGLSTVGEGSIYPLLGRLERDGLVATHREASEGGPPRKYYRASPSGRSALAEGVRAWREVRGEVDSVLATIEAGVA
;
A
#
# COMPACT_ATOMS: atom_id res chain seq x y z
N MET A 1 7.04 10.50 -22.20
CA MET A 1 8.08 10.45 -21.16
C MET A 1 7.67 9.52 -20.04
N THR A 2 8.62 8.76 -19.54
CA THR A 2 8.36 7.80 -18.47
C THR A 2 8.56 8.46 -17.11
N VAL A 3 7.61 8.28 -16.21
CA VAL A 3 7.73 8.77 -14.83
C VAL A 3 8.78 7.93 -14.10
N THR A 4 9.71 8.58 -13.40
CA THR A 4 10.77 7.87 -12.68
C THR A 4 10.23 7.12 -11.48
N PRO A 5 10.92 6.05 -11.04
CA PRO A 5 10.53 5.35 -9.80
C PRO A 5 10.51 6.26 -8.58
N GLN A 6 11.45 7.20 -8.48
CA GLN A 6 11.47 8.15 -7.37
C GLN A 6 10.22 9.01 -7.34
N ARG A 7 9.78 9.50 -8.50
CA ARG A 7 8.58 10.32 -8.59
C ARG A 7 7.34 9.53 -8.19
N ARG A 8 7.27 8.27 -8.62
CA ARG A 8 6.17 7.38 -8.24
C ARG A 8 6.14 7.16 -6.73
N THR A 9 7.29 6.90 -6.13
CA THR A 9 7.42 6.70 -4.69
C THR A 9 6.94 7.91 -3.92
N GLU A 10 7.32 9.11 -4.35
CA GLU A 10 6.90 10.36 -3.73
C GLU A 10 5.38 10.51 -3.77
N LEU A 11 4.77 10.23 -4.92
CA LEU A 11 3.32 10.33 -5.07
C LEU A 11 2.57 9.29 -4.22
N LEU A 12 3.14 8.10 -4.06
CA LEU A 12 2.50 7.03 -3.30
C LEU A 12 2.64 7.20 -1.79
N ARG A 13 3.55 8.06 -1.33
CA ARG A 13 3.92 8.14 0.08
C ARG A 13 2.74 8.28 1.03
N GLY A 14 1.69 8.97 0.64
CA GLY A 14 0.53 9.19 1.48
C GLY A 14 -0.55 8.12 1.38
N VAL A 15 -0.45 7.17 0.46
CA VAL A 15 -1.52 6.20 0.20
C VAL A 15 -1.02 4.75 0.17
N LEU A 16 0.28 4.52 0.27
CA LEU A 16 0.81 3.16 0.18
C LEU A 16 0.32 2.28 1.34
N ASP A 17 0.13 2.87 2.52
CA ASP A 17 -0.41 2.15 3.66
C ASP A 17 -1.82 1.61 3.38
N LEU A 18 -2.67 2.37 2.68
CA LEU A 18 -3.99 1.90 2.27
C LEU A 18 -3.89 0.72 1.32
N CYS A 19 -2.93 0.79 0.40
CA CYS A 19 -2.70 -0.29 -0.54
C CYS A 19 -2.24 -1.57 0.17
N LEU A 20 -1.39 -1.42 1.19
CA LEU A 20 -0.95 -2.57 1.99
C LEU A 20 -2.12 -3.20 2.74
N LEU A 21 -2.96 -2.40 3.38
CA LEU A 21 -4.14 -2.91 4.07
C LEU A 21 -5.08 -3.64 3.11
N ALA A 22 -5.25 -3.09 1.91
CA ALA A 22 -6.12 -3.68 0.90
C ALA A 22 -5.66 -5.08 0.48
N VAL A 23 -4.36 -5.28 0.29
CA VAL A 23 -3.85 -6.57 -0.18
C VAL A 23 -3.81 -7.64 0.90
N VAL A 24 -4.03 -7.28 2.17
CA VAL A 24 -4.12 -8.24 3.28
C VAL A 24 -5.50 -8.20 3.95
N LEU A 25 -6.49 -7.66 3.26
CA LEU A 25 -7.84 -7.53 3.81
C LEU A 25 -8.50 -8.89 4.00
N ASP A 26 -8.45 -9.74 2.99
CA ASP A 26 -9.13 -11.02 2.97
C ASP A 26 -8.20 -12.20 3.26
N GLU A 27 -6.94 -12.12 2.83
CA GLU A 27 -5.97 -13.18 3.02
C GLU A 27 -4.67 -12.62 3.59
N PRO A 28 -4.12 -13.26 4.62
CA PRO A 28 -2.82 -12.87 5.14
C PRO A 28 -1.73 -13.02 4.08
N ALA A 29 -0.66 -12.27 4.23
CA ALA A 29 0.50 -12.36 3.35
C ALA A 29 1.75 -11.97 4.12
N TYR A 30 2.89 -12.58 3.76
CA TYR A 30 4.18 -12.09 4.22
C TYR A 30 4.72 -11.04 3.23
N GLY A 31 5.81 -10.35 3.62
CA GLY A 31 6.27 -9.17 2.88
C GLY A 31 6.46 -9.38 1.38
N TYR A 32 7.11 -10.49 1.00
CA TYR A 32 7.31 -10.79 -0.41
C TYR A 32 5.99 -10.96 -1.16
N GLU A 33 5.03 -11.68 -0.58
CA GLU A 33 3.71 -11.86 -1.19
C GLU A 33 2.97 -10.55 -1.33
N MET A 34 3.09 -9.66 -0.35
CA MET A 34 2.45 -8.35 -0.40
C MET A 34 2.99 -7.54 -1.56
N THR A 35 4.31 -7.53 -1.75
CA THR A 35 4.95 -6.86 -2.88
C THR A 35 4.43 -7.42 -4.20
N ARG A 36 4.34 -8.74 -4.30
CA ARG A 36 3.84 -9.40 -5.51
C ARG A 36 2.38 -9.03 -5.78
N ARG A 37 1.53 -9.06 -4.76
CA ARG A 37 0.11 -8.68 -4.89
C ARG A 37 -0.05 -7.23 -5.34
N LEU A 38 0.75 -6.32 -4.80
CA LEU A 38 0.73 -4.92 -5.21
C LEU A 38 1.11 -4.77 -6.67
N ARG A 39 2.16 -5.46 -7.10
CA ARG A 39 2.61 -5.40 -8.50
C ARG A 39 1.56 -5.98 -9.45
N GLU A 40 0.96 -7.09 -9.08
CA GLU A 40 -0.10 -7.71 -9.88
C GLU A 40 -1.32 -6.82 -10.02
N ARG A 41 -1.59 -5.96 -9.03
CA ARG A 41 -2.73 -5.03 -9.05
C ARG A 41 -2.36 -3.67 -9.62
N GLY A 42 -1.15 -3.48 -10.13
CA GLY A 42 -0.77 -2.28 -10.87
C GLY A 42 0.34 -1.43 -10.28
N LEU A 43 0.76 -1.65 -9.04
CA LEU A 43 1.87 -0.90 -8.46
C LEU A 43 3.20 -1.58 -8.77
N SER A 44 3.63 -1.46 -10.03
CA SER A 44 4.74 -2.24 -10.57
C SER A 44 6.12 -1.85 -10.03
N THR A 45 6.26 -0.67 -9.42
CA THR A 45 7.55 -0.18 -8.95
C THR A 45 7.76 -0.31 -7.45
N VAL A 46 6.78 -0.83 -6.72
CA VAL A 46 6.89 -0.99 -5.27
C VAL A 46 7.81 -2.17 -4.96
N GLY A 47 8.79 -1.96 -4.09
CA GLY A 47 9.69 -2.99 -3.63
C GLY A 47 9.58 -3.20 -2.13
N GLU A 48 10.22 -4.27 -1.64
CA GLU A 48 10.16 -4.62 -0.23
C GLU A 48 10.74 -3.53 0.67
N GLY A 49 11.77 -2.82 0.20
CA GLY A 49 12.36 -1.72 0.97
C GLY A 49 11.39 -0.60 1.28
N SER A 50 10.36 -0.42 0.44
CA SER A 50 9.34 0.61 0.67
C SER A 50 8.27 0.16 1.65
N ILE A 51 7.97 -1.14 1.71
CA ILE A 51 6.84 -1.62 2.51
C ILE A 51 7.21 -2.01 3.94
N TYR A 52 8.44 -2.48 4.21
CA TYR A 52 8.79 -2.94 5.55
C TYR A 52 8.67 -1.85 6.63
N PRO A 53 9.14 -0.61 6.41
CA PRO A 53 8.93 0.44 7.40
C PRO A 53 7.45 0.74 7.66
N LEU A 54 6.61 0.67 6.61
CA LEU A 54 5.18 0.87 6.76
C LEU A 54 4.52 -0.26 7.52
N LEU A 55 4.94 -1.50 7.28
CA LEU A 55 4.42 -2.66 8.00
C LEU A 55 4.68 -2.53 9.50
N GLY A 56 5.87 -2.08 9.88
CA GLY A 56 6.20 -1.83 11.28
C GLY A 56 5.28 -0.79 11.91
N ARG A 57 4.98 0.27 11.17
CA ARG A 57 4.09 1.32 11.66
C ARG A 57 2.64 0.83 11.77
N LEU A 58 2.16 0.10 10.76
CA LEU A 58 0.80 -0.47 10.79
C LEU A 58 0.63 -1.44 11.96
N GLU A 59 1.66 -2.22 12.24
CA GLU A 59 1.65 -3.14 13.38
C GLU A 59 1.61 -2.38 14.71
N ARG A 60 2.45 -1.36 14.87
CA ARG A 60 2.48 -0.51 16.06
C ARG A 60 1.13 0.14 16.32
N ASP A 61 0.46 0.57 15.25
CA ASP A 61 -0.83 1.26 15.33
C ASP A 61 -2.01 0.30 15.46
N GLY A 62 -1.75 -1.01 15.49
CA GLY A 62 -2.80 -2.00 15.65
C GLY A 62 -3.68 -2.21 14.42
N LEU A 63 -3.24 -1.76 13.24
CA LEU A 63 -4.01 -1.86 12.01
C LEU A 63 -3.82 -3.18 11.30
N VAL A 64 -2.76 -3.91 11.62
CA VAL A 64 -2.55 -5.28 11.16
C VAL A 64 -2.31 -6.19 12.34
N ALA A 65 -2.77 -7.41 12.22
CA ALA A 65 -2.45 -8.51 13.13
C ALA A 65 -1.42 -9.40 12.45
N THR A 66 -0.53 -9.99 13.23
CA THR A 66 0.55 -10.81 12.69
C THR A 66 0.56 -12.20 13.30
N HIS A 67 1.08 -13.15 12.55
CA HIS A 67 1.35 -14.50 13.04
C HIS A 67 2.54 -15.05 12.26
N ARG A 68 3.17 -16.09 12.81
CA ARG A 68 4.30 -16.73 12.14
C ARG A 68 3.89 -18.11 11.68
N GLU A 69 4.39 -18.51 10.52
CA GLU A 69 4.19 -19.85 10.00
C GLU A 69 5.53 -20.43 9.57
N ALA A 70 5.70 -21.73 9.79
CA ALA A 70 6.90 -22.43 9.37
C ALA A 70 7.06 -22.35 7.86
N SER A 71 8.29 -22.18 7.38
CA SER A 71 8.59 -22.19 5.96
C SER A 71 9.53 -23.35 5.64
N GLU A 72 9.45 -23.87 4.43
CA GLU A 72 10.35 -24.94 4.00
C GLU A 72 11.77 -24.40 3.86
N GLY A 73 12.68 -25.03 4.60
CA GLY A 73 14.11 -24.74 4.47
C GLY A 73 14.58 -23.40 4.96
N GLY A 74 13.74 -22.68 5.73
CA GLY A 74 14.12 -21.36 6.22
C GLY A 74 13.48 -21.00 7.55
N PRO A 75 13.74 -19.78 8.04
CA PRO A 75 13.10 -19.30 9.27
C PRO A 75 11.59 -19.14 9.07
N PRO A 76 10.81 -19.17 10.17
CA PRO A 76 9.36 -18.90 10.07
C PRO A 76 9.08 -17.57 9.41
N ARG A 77 8.04 -17.53 8.59
CA ARG A 77 7.60 -16.30 7.92
C ARG A 77 6.57 -15.58 8.75
N LYS A 78 6.71 -14.26 8.80
CA LYS A 78 5.76 -13.40 9.49
C LYS A 78 4.68 -12.96 8.52
N TYR A 79 3.44 -13.33 8.83
CA TYR A 79 2.28 -13.01 8.03
C TYR A 79 1.52 -11.85 8.64
N TYR A 80 0.96 -11.00 7.80
CA TYR A 80 0.19 -9.82 8.17
C TYR A 80 -1.21 -9.92 7.61
N ARG A 81 -2.19 -9.49 8.36
CA ARG A 81 -3.55 -9.33 7.88
C ARG A 81 -4.17 -8.10 8.54
N ALA A 82 -5.16 -7.49 7.88
CA ALA A 82 -5.86 -6.35 8.45
C ALA A 82 -6.60 -6.77 9.72
N SER A 83 -6.40 -6.00 10.79
CA SER A 83 -7.17 -6.13 12.02
C SER A 83 -8.56 -5.50 11.82
N PRO A 84 -9.51 -5.68 12.76
CA PRO A 84 -10.77 -4.92 12.70
C PRO A 84 -10.55 -3.41 12.60
N SER A 85 -9.58 -2.87 13.37
CA SER A 85 -9.21 -1.45 13.26
C SER A 85 -8.63 -1.12 11.89
N GLY A 86 -7.84 -2.03 11.33
CA GLY A 86 -7.28 -1.87 9.98
C GLY A 86 -8.36 -1.84 8.90
N ARG A 87 -9.39 -2.68 9.05
CA ARG A 87 -10.52 -2.68 8.11
C ARG A 87 -11.26 -1.35 8.14
N SER A 88 -11.50 -0.81 9.34
CA SER A 88 -12.14 0.50 9.49
C SER A 88 -11.29 1.63 8.93
N ALA A 89 -9.99 1.60 9.22
CA ALA A 89 -9.05 2.59 8.70
C ALA A 89 -8.98 2.54 7.18
N LEU A 90 -9.02 1.34 6.59
CA LEU A 90 -9.02 1.19 5.15
C LEU A 90 -10.29 1.79 4.53
N ALA A 91 -11.45 1.47 5.08
CA ALA A 91 -12.71 1.99 4.55
C ALA A 91 -12.74 3.53 4.56
N GLU A 92 -12.31 4.11 5.67
CA GLU A 92 -12.22 5.58 5.80
C GLU A 92 -11.18 6.15 4.84
N GLY A 93 -10.01 5.54 4.78
CA GLY A 93 -8.92 5.99 3.92
C GLY A 93 -9.27 5.92 2.43
N VAL A 94 -10.02 4.91 2.01
CA VAL A 94 -10.48 4.81 0.61
C VAL A 94 -11.41 5.97 0.27
N ARG A 95 -12.33 6.32 1.17
CA ARG A 95 -13.21 7.47 0.95
C ARG A 95 -12.41 8.77 0.85
N ALA A 96 -11.48 8.95 1.77
CA ALA A 96 -10.62 10.14 1.77
C ALA A 96 -9.77 10.22 0.49
N TRP A 97 -9.20 9.09 0.08
CA TRP A 97 -8.40 9.04 -1.15
C TRP A 97 -9.22 9.42 -2.38
N ARG A 98 -10.42 8.88 -2.52
CA ARG A 98 -11.27 9.18 -3.68
C ARG A 98 -11.66 10.64 -3.72
N GLU A 99 -11.94 11.23 -2.57
CA GLU A 99 -12.27 12.65 -2.47
C GLU A 99 -11.06 13.52 -2.84
N VAL A 100 -9.91 13.28 -2.21
CA VAL A 100 -8.70 14.04 -2.48
C VAL A 100 -8.24 13.87 -3.93
N ARG A 101 -8.31 12.64 -4.44
CA ARG A 101 -7.95 12.38 -5.84
C ARG A 101 -8.82 13.23 -6.79
N GLY A 102 -10.12 13.27 -6.55
CA GLY A 102 -11.01 14.07 -7.37
C GLY A 102 -10.70 15.56 -7.30
N GLU A 103 -10.38 16.05 -6.10
CA GLU A 103 -10.01 17.46 -5.91
C GLU A 103 -8.70 17.78 -6.64
N VAL A 104 -7.70 16.92 -6.51
CA VAL A 104 -6.43 17.11 -7.22
C VAL A 104 -6.65 17.07 -8.74
N ASP A 105 -7.41 16.11 -9.21
CA ASP A 105 -7.74 16.02 -10.65
C ASP A 105 -8.41 17.30 -11.15
N SER A 106 -9.32 17.87 -10.35
CA SER A 106 -9.99 19.12 -10.71
C SER A 106 -9.03 20.28 -10.82
N VAL A 107 -8.07 20.40 -9.89
CA VAL A 107 -7.04 21.44 -9.97
C VAL A 107 -6.17 21.26 -11.20
N LEU A 108 -5.73 20.03 -11.45
CA LEU A 108 -4.84 19.74 -12.58
C LEU A 108 -5.55 19.87 -13.92
N ALA A 109 -6.87 19.71 -13.95
CA ALA A 109 -7.65 19.91 -15.17
C ALA A 109 -7.63 21.36 -15.67
N THR A 110 -7.20 22.31 -14.83
CA THR A 110 -7.05 23.71 -15.24
C THR A 110 -5.82 23.93 -16.12
N ILE A 111 -4.93 22.95 -16.20
CA ILE A 111 -3.72 23.05 -17.00
C ILE A 111 -4.08 22.70 -18.45
N GLU A 112 -3.66 23.58 -19.39
CA GLU A 112 -3.91 23.35 -20.81
C GLU A 112 -3.21 22.08 -21.30
N ALA A 113 -3.85 21.38 -22.22
CA ALA A 113 -3.22 20.25 -22.87
C ALA A 113 -1.92 20.72 -23.56
N GLY A 114 -0.84 19.97 -23.38
CA GLY A 114 0.44 20.32 -23.95
C GLY A 114 1.40 21.04 -22.98
N VAL A 115 0.93 21.35 -21.78
CA VAL A 115 1.80 21.91 -20.74
C VAL A 115 2.70 20.82 -20.16
N ALA A 116 2.28 19.60 -20.24
CA ALA A 116 3.00 18.47 -19.64
C ALA A 116 4.39 18.21 -20.26
#